data_c234fd25bc5804cd08681d3070744a3e
#
_entry.id   c234fd25bc5804cd08681d3070744a3e
#
_cell.length_a   1.000
_cell.length_b   1.000
_cell.length_c   1.000
_cell.angle_alpha   90.00
_cell.angle_beta   90.00
_cell.angle_gamma   90.00
#
_symmetry.space_group_name_H-M   'P 1'
#
loop_
_entity.id
_entity.type
_entity.pdbx_description
1 polymer ?
#
loop_
_entity_poly.entity_id
_entity_poly.type
_entity_poly.pdbx_seq_one_letter_code
_entity_poly.pdbx_strand_id
1 'polypeptide(L)'
;LNIKKYNAPNLMSKCGGDMSRISDKEALNLIENEDLKILGERASAIKSELHPNKITSFCIDRNINYTNICWVDCKFCAFYRHEKDEDAYILSYDEIDTKIDELLAIGGTQILFQGGVHPKLKIDFYEELVEHIHTKYPQIDIHGFSAIEIDFIARISRITIKEVLERLQNRGLFSIPGAGAEILNERVREQVSPKKITNETWIEVHKTAHEIGMKTTATMMFGMTETDEEIIEHWRRIRDLQEITQGFRAFIMWSFQSSNTKLIEEHPEIKKQSANRYLRLLAVARIYLDNFPNIQS
;
A
#
# COMPACT_ATOMS: atom_id res chain seq x y z
N LEU A 1 23.36 -10.83 -10.46
CA LEU A 1 22.19 -11.06 -11.32
C LEU A 1 21.79 -9.73 -11.92
N ASN A 2 21.93 -9.57 -13.25
CA ASN A 2 21.54 -8.37 -13.97
C ASN A 2 20.02 -8.20 -13.91
N ILE A 3 19.54 -7.32 -13.06
CA ILE A 3 18.15 -6.90 -13.06
C ILE A 3 17.94 -6.04 -14.31
N LYS A 4 17.40 -6.65 -15.37
CA LYS A 4 16.91 -5.90 -16.52
C LYS A 4 15.82 -4.94 -16.04
N LYS A 5 16.02 -3.65 -16.23
CA LYS A 5 14.98 -2.61 -16.06
C LYS A 5 13.71 -3.10 -16.75
N TYR A 6 12.70 -3.42 -15.98
CA TYR A 6 11.40 -3.81 -16.50
C TYR A 6 10.69 -2.54 -17.00
N ASN A 7 10.85 -2.26 -18.30
CA ASN A 7 9.96 -1.32 -18.96
C ASN A 7 8.61 -2.04 -19.13
N ALA A 8 7.64 -1.67 -18.33
CA ALA A 8 6.26 -2.14 -18.51
C ALA A 8 5.83 -1.75 -19.94
N PRO A 9 5.41 -2.71 -20.77
CA PRO A 9 4.86 -2.37 -22.07
C PRO A 9 3.59 -1.55 -21.90
N ASN A 10 3.34 -0.63 -22.83
CA ASN A 10 2.13 0.17 -22.89
C ASN A 10 0.93 -0.82 -22.99
N LEU A 11 0.22 -1.03 -21.88
CA LEU A 11 -0.78 -2.10 -21.71
C LEU A 11 -2.00 -1.94 -22.62
N MET A 12 -2.29 -0.71 -23.07
CA MET A 12 -3.48 -0.43 -23.89
C MET A 12 -3.42 -0.92 -25.34
N SER A 13 -2.28 -1.33 -25.87
CA SER A 13 -2.17 -1.68 -27.31
C SER A 13 -2.24 -3.17 -27.63
N LYS A 14 -2.42 -4.06 -26.65
CA LYS A 14 -2.31 -5.53 -26.85
C LYS A 14 -3.55 -6.37 -26.55
N CYS A 15 -4.61 -5.79 -26.02
CA CYS A 15 -5.85 -6.56 -25.78
C CYS A 15 -6.67 -6.65 -27.07
N GLY A 16 -6.43 -7.67 -27.87
CA GLY A 16 -7.17 -7.96 -29.11
C GLY A 16 -8.51 -8.68 -28.90
N GLY A 17 -9.12 -8.60 -27.73
CA GLY A 17 -10.48 -9.08 -27.46
C GLY A 17 -11.29 -7.96 -26.81
N ASP A 18 -12.58 -7.90 -27.15
CA ASP A 18 -13.54 -6.92 -26.61
C ASP A 18 -13.78 -7.15 -25.10
N MET A 19 -12.74 -6.90 -24.29
CA MET A 19 -12.85 -6.78 -22.84
C MET A 19 -13.11 -5.32 -22.51
N SER A 20 -14.34 -4.87 -22.78
CA SER A 20 -14.78 -3.54 -22.38
C SER A 20 -14.56 -3.36 -20.87
N ARG A 21 -13.92 -2.27 -20.50
CA ARG A 21 -13.74 -1.85 -19.10
C ARG A 21 -15.06 -1.88 -18.37
N ILE A 22 -15.18 -2.67 -17.30
CA ILE A 22 -16.40 -2.76 -16.54
C ILE A 22 -16.69 -1.49 -15.73
N SER A 23 -17.98 -1.15 -15.63
CA SER A 23 -18.49 -0.04 -14.83
C SER A 23 -18.55 -0.40 -13.34
N ASP A 24 -18.70 0.63 -12.48
CA ASP A 24 -18.92 0.47 -11.04
C ASP A 24 -20.13 -0.42 -10.74
N LYS A 25 -21.23 -0.24 -11.51
CA LYS A 25 -22.45 -1.04 -11.37
C LYS A 25 -22.24 -2.52 -11.73
N GLU A 26 -21.47 -2.79 -12.76
CA GLU A 26 -21.10 -4.16 -13.12
C GLU A 26 -20.19 -4.79 -12.07
N ALA A 27 -19.22 -4.04 -11.54
CA ALA A 27 -18.37 -4.52 -10.46
C ALA A 27 -19.18 -4.87 -9.21
N LEU A 28 -20.15 -4.03 -8.82
CA LEU A 28 -21.05 -4.29 -7.70
C LEU A 28 -21.85 -5.59 -7.93
N ASN A 29 -22.46 -5.74 -9.12
CA ASN A 29 -23.19 -6.95 -9.46
C ASN A 29 -22.29 -8.21 -9.41
N LEU A 30 -21.01 -8.12 -9.83
CA LEU A 30 -20.08 -9.23 -9.73
C LEU A 30 -19.76 -9.58 -8.27
N ILE A 31 -19.61 -8.57 -7.38
CA ILE A 31 -19.38 -8.79 -5.97
C ILE A 31 -20.58 -9.49 -5.32
N GLU A 32 -21.79 -9.08 -5.63
CA GLU A 32 -23.01 -9.54 -4.95
C GLU A 32 -23.53 -10.88 -5.48
N ASN A 33 -23.53 -11.06 -6.79
CA ASN A 33 -24.36 -12.07 -7.44
C ASN A 33 -23.59 -13.14 -8.22
N GLU A 34 -22.34 -12.88 -8.67
CA GLU A 34 -21.65 -13.81 -9.54
C GLU A 34 -21.10 -15.03 -8.78
N ASP A 35 -21.04 -16.17 -9.42
CA ASP A 35 -20.41 -17.38 -8.85
C ASP A 35 -18.89 -17.20 -8.68
N LEU A 36 -18.34 -17.63 -7.53
CA LEU A 36 -16.92 -17.46 -7.22
C LEU A 36 -16.00 -18.18 -8.23
N LYS A 37 -16.42 -19.33 -8.74
CA LYS A 37 -15.64 -20.07 -9.74
C LYS A 37 -15.57 -19.29 -11.05
N ILE A 38 -16.70 -18.72 -11.49
CA ILE A 38 -16.76 -17.88 -12.70
C ILE A 38 -15.87 -16.65 -12.55
N LEU A 39 -15.92 -15.97 -11.38
CA LEU A 39 -15.03 -14.86 -11.08
C LEU A 39 -13.56 -15.26 -11.16
N GLY A 40 -13.20 -16.41 -10.57
CA GLY A 40 -11.84 -16.93 -10.59
C GLY A 40 -11.35 -17.26 -12.01
N GLU A 41 -12.20 -17.84 -12.85
CA GLU A 41 -11.91 -18.14 -14.26
C GLU A 41 -11.66 -16.85 -15.06
N ARG A 42 -12.51 -15.83 -14.91
CA ARG A 42 -12.36 -14.52 -15.57
C ARG A 42 -11.08 -13.80 -15.11
N ALA A 43 -10.83 -13.74 -13.80
CA ALA A 43 -9.61 -13.13 -13.25
C ALA A 43 -8.34 -13.83 -13.73
N SER A 44 -8.38 -15.18 -13.82
CA SER A 44 -7.27 -16.00 -14.30
C SER A 44 -7.00 -15.81 -15.80
N ALA A 45 -8.04 -15.61 -16.60
CA ALA A 45 -7.90 -15.28 -18.02
C ALA A 45 -7.16 -13.95 -18.19
N ILE A 46 -7.59 -12.89 -17.49
CA ILE A 46 -6.93 -11.57 -17.52
C ILE A 46 -5.46 -11.69 -17.06
N LYS A 47 -5.20 -12.41 -15.95
CA LYS A 47 -3.83 -12.67 -15.51
C LYS A 47 -2.98 -13.32 -16.59
N SER A 48 -3.54 -14.30 -17.30
CA SER A 48 -2.80 -15.03 -18.34
C SER A 48 -2.47 -14.16 -19.56
N GLU A 49 -3.34 -13.21 -19.90
CA GLU A 49 -3.08 -12.23 -20.96
C GLU A 49 -1.98 -11.24 -20.54
N LEU A 50 -2.04 -10.73 -19.32
CA LEU A 50 -1.04 -9.81 -18.77
C LEU A 50 0.33 -10.49 -18.58
N HIS A 51 0.34 -11.77 -18.22
CA HIS A 51 1.54 -12.56 -17.91
C HIS A 51 1.60 -13.85 -18.75
N PRO A 52 1.80 -13.76 -20.07
CA PRO A 52 1.76 -14.92 -20.99
C PRO A 52 2.83 -15.97 -20.68
N ASN A 53 3.91 -15.59 -20.03
CA ASN A 53 4.98 -16.52 -19.61
C ASN A 53 4.57 -17.41 -18.44
N LYS A 54 3.39 -17.25 -17.86
CA LYS A 54 2.86 -18.01 -16.72
C LYS A 54 3.80 -18.07 -15.50
N ILE A 55 4.69 -17.09 -15.35
CA ILE A 55 5.57 -16.96 -14.19
C ILE A 55 4.80 -16.24 -13.08
N THR A 56 4.77 -16.84 -11.90
CA THR A 56 4.34 -16.18 -10.67
C THR A 56 5.57 -15.91 -9.82
N SER A 57 5.84 -14.65 -9.53
CA SER A 57 6.93 -14.24 -8.64
C SER A 57 6.43 -14.02 -7.22
N PHE A 58 7.34 -14.06 -6.28
CA PHE A 58 7.11 -13.66 -4.89
C PHE A 58 8.29 -12.81 -4.42
N CYS A 59 8.06 -12.01 -3.37
CA CYS A 59 9.10 -11.25 -2.71
C CYS A 59 9.30 -11.83 -1.31
N ILE A 60 10.56 -12.01 -0.91
CA ILE A 60 10.91 -12.27 0.49
C ILE A 60 11.26 -10.89 1.07
N ASP A 61 10.35 -10.33 1.82
CA ASP A 61 10.52 -9.04 2.49
C ASP A 61 10.38 -9.15 4.01
N ARG A 62 10.75 -8.09 4.69
CA ARG A 62 10.56 -7.95 6.12
C ARG A 62 9.91 -6.62 6.44
N ASN A 63 8.85 -6.65 7.23
CA ASN A 63 8.29 -5.44 7.81
C ASN A 63 9.17 -4.97 8.97
N ILE A 64 9.65 -3.73 8.90
CA ILE A 64 10.42 -3.05 9.94
C ILE A 64 9.68 -1.77 10.32
N ASN A 65 9.08 -1.76 11.50
CA ASN A 65 8.48 -0.55 12.06
C ASN A 65 9.56 0.19 12.86
N TYR A 66 10.13 1.27 12.29
CA TYR A 66 11.23 2.02 12.94
C TYR A 66 10.78 2.78 14.20
N THR A 67 9.47 3.05 14.34
CA THR A 67 8.86 3.58 15.57
C THR A 67 7.40 3.17 15.66
N ASN A 68 6.89 2.98 16.87
CA ASN A 68 5.47 2.82 17.14
C ASN A 68 4.80 4.11 17.66
N ILE A 69 5.57 5.19 17.86
CA ILE A 69 5.04 6.46 18.31
C ILE A 69 4.24 7.12 17.19
N CYS A 70 2.93 7.31 17.43
CA CYS A 70 2.02 7.83 16.42
C CYS A 70 0.96 8.74 17.06
N TRP A 71 0.74 9.92 16.46
CA TRP A 71 -0.28 10.87 16.94
C TRP A 71 -1.65 10.67 16.25
N VAL A 72 -1.72 9.81 15.22
CA VAL A 72 -2.92 9.66 14.38
C VAL A 72 -4.04 8.89 15.06
N ASP A 73 -3.70 7.96 15.96
CA ASP A 73 -4.64 7.17 16.77
C ASP A 73 -5.71 6.44 15.93
N CYS A 74 -5.30 5.80 14.82
CA CYS A 74 -6.25 5.03 14.01
C CYS A 74 -6.91 3.95 14.84
N LYS A 75 -8.25 3.89 14.85
CA LYS A 75 -9.02 2.96 15.69
C LYS A 75 -8.78 1.48 15.34
N PHE A 76 -8.38 1.19 14.11
CA PHE A 76 -8.05 -0.16 13.63
C PHE A 76 -6.61 -0.59 13.92
N CYS A 77 -5.75 0.31 14.42
CA CYS A 77 -4.32 0.03 14.62
C CYS A 77 -4.06 -0.43 16.06
N ALA A 78 -3.50 -1.64 16.21
CA ALA A 78 -3.09 -2.18 17.50
C ALA A 78 -1.65 -1.80 17.90
N PHE A 79 -0.88 -1.17 17.01
CA PHE A 79 0.56 -0.94 17.17
C PHE A 79 0.93 0.43 17.70
N TYR A 80 0.08 1.44 17.50
CA TYR A 80 0.47 2.80 17.89
C TYR A 80 0.63 2.96 19.40
N ARG A 81 1.58 3.79 19.77
CA ARG A 81 1.82 4.25 21.14
C ARG A 81 1.93 5.77 21.17
N HIS A 82 1.64 6.36 22.31
CA HIS A 82 1.98 7.73 22.57
C HIS A 82 3.40 7.81 23.13
N GLU A 83 4.05 8.96 23.00
CA GLU A 83 5.46 9.16 23.35
C GLU A 83 5.80 8.79 24.84
N LYS A 84 4.79 8.79 25.70
CA LYS A 84 4.96 8.52 27.15
C LYS A 84 4.61 7.08 27.54
N ASP A 85 4.17 6.26 26.59
CA ASP A 85 3.82 4.87 26.87
C ASP A 85 5.10 4.07 27.14
N GLU A 86 5.06 3.12 28.08
CA GLU A 86 6.22 2.36 28.54
C GLU A 86 6.89 1.53 27.42
N ASP A 87 6.13 1.09 26.44
CA ASP A 87 6.56 0.31 25.29
C ASP A 87 6.68 1.14 24.01
N ALA A 88 6.71 2.49 24.13
CA ALA A 88 7.03 3.37 23.02
C ALA A 88 8.51 3.27 22.65
N TYR A 89 8.80 3.20 21.34
CA TYR A 89 10.17 3.06 20.88
C TYR A 89 10.46 3.83 19.58
N ILE A 90 11.73 4.12 19.37
CA ILE A 90 12.37 4.40 18.09
C ILE A 90 13.54 3.41 17.99
N LEU A 91 13.60 2.60 16.95
CA LEU A 91 14.66 1.62 16.76
C LEU A 91 16.02 2.33 16.55
N SER A 92 17.05 1.79 17.18
CA SER A 92 18.42 2.14 16.87
C SER A 92 18.87 1.55 15.52
N TYR A 93 19.96 2.08 14.96
CA TYR A 93 20.56 1.53 13.76
C TYR A 93 20.95 0.05 13.92
N ASP A 94 21.51 -0.34 15.05
CA ASP A 94 21.90 -1.72 15.34
C ASP A 94 20.70 -2.69 15.33
N GLU A 95 19.53 -2.25 15.84
CA GLU A 95 18.31 -3.06 15.80
C GLU A 95 17.76 -3.19 14.38
N ILE A 96 17.84 -2.13 13.58
CA ILE A 96 17.46 -2.16 12.16
C ILE A 96 18.40 -3.08 11.39
N ASP A 97 19.70 -2.93 11.61
CA ASP A 97 20.74 -3.74 10.97
C ASP A 97 20.56 -5.23 11.27
N THR A 98 20.33 -5.57 12.54
CA THR A 98 20.04 -6.95 12.94
C THR A 98 18.86 -7.54 12.16
N LYS A 99 17.78 -6.77 11.99
CA LYS A 99 16.60 -7.21 11.23
C LYS A 99 16.89 -7.39 9.74
N ILE A 100 17.74 -6.55 9.16
CA ILE A 100 18.14 -6.64 7.75
C ILE A 100 19.09 -7.83 7.54
N ASP A 101 20.04 -8.06 8.45
CA ASP A 101 20.95 -9.21 8.39
C ASP A 101 20.19 -10.54 8.47
N GLU A 102 19.19 -10.65 9.34
CA GLU A 102 18.29 -11.81 9.42
C GLU A 102 17.52 -12.01 8.10
N LEU A 103 17.05 -10.93 7.46
CA LEU A 103 16.37 -10.99 6.17
C LEU A 103 17.31 -11.47 5.07
N LEU A 104 18.53 -10.94 5.02
CA LEU A 104 19.55 -11.34 4.05
C LEU A 104 19.94 -12.82 4.20
N ALA A 105 20.00 -13.33 5.43
CA ALA A 105 20.31 -14.73 5.71
C ALA A 105 19.31 -15.72 5.08
N ILE A 106 18.09 -15.29 4.82
CA ILE A 106 17.05 -16.11 4.14
C ILE A 106 16.83 -15.72 2.68
N GLY A 107 17.73 -14.88 2.11
CA GLY A 107 17.66 -14.47 0.70
C GLY A 107 16.64 -13.37 0.41
N GLY A 108 16.25 -12.58 1.42
CA GLY A 108 15.37 -11.44 1.25
C GLY A 108 16.02 -10.30 0.46
N THR A 109 15.19 -9.51 -0.22
CA THR A 109 15.64 -8.45 -1.15
C THR A 109 14.99 -7.09 -0.90
N GLN A 110 13.98 -7.02 -0.05
CA GLN A 110 13.22 -5.81 0.20
C GLN A 110 12.84 -5.70 1.67
N ILE A 111 12.82 -4.50 2.19
CA ILE A 111 12.15 -4.19 3.47
C ILE A 111 10.88 -3.38 3.22
N LEU A 112 9.81 -3.71 3.95
CA LEU A 112 8.65 -2.85 4.11
C LEU A 112 8.91 -1.96 5.33
N PHE A 113 9.34 -0.71 5.07
CA PHE A 113 9.89 0.18 6.07
C PHE A 113 8.91 1.30 6.42
N GLN A 114 8.14 1.12 7.47
CA GLN A 114 7.07 2.03 7.89
C GLN A 114 7.12 2.23 9.40
N GLY A 115 6.55 3.33 9.89
CA GLY A 115 6.48 3.60 11.33
C GLY A 115 5.22 4.34 11.73
N GLY A 116 5.13 4.66 13.00
CA GLY A 116 4.16 5.63 13.49
C GLY A 116 4.47 7.03 12.97
N VAL A 117 3.44 7.85 12.83
CA VAL A 117 3.60 9.28 12.47
C VAL A 117 4.07 10.03 13.71
N HIS A 118 5.38 10.12 13.87
CA HIS A 118 6.02 10.68 15.06
C HIS A 118 5.93 12.22 15.04
N PRO A 119 5.43 12.87 16.11
CA PRO A 119 5.11 14.32 16.10
C PRO A 119 6.32 15.25 16.04
N LYS A 120 7.55 14.76 16.24
CA LYS A 120 8.75 15.59 16.36
C LYS A 120 9.85 15.28 15.34
N LEU A 121 9.84 14.12 14.69
CA LEU A 121 10.89 13.73 13.76
C LEU A 121 10.71 14.44 12.42
N LYS A 122 11.69 15.24 12.04
CA LYS A 122 11.73 16.00 10.79
C LYS A 122 12.48 15.23 9.71
N ILE A 123 12.47 15.77 8.50
CA ILE A 123 13.05 15.15 7.31
C ILE A 123 14.50 14.68 7.51
N ASP A 124 15.33 15.42 8.24
CA ASP A 124 16.73 15.06 8.44
C ASP A 124 16.90 13.69 9.09
N PHE A 125 16.05 13.36 10.08
CA PHE A 125 16.04 12.03 10.71
C PHE A 125 15.76 10.91 9.68
N TYR A 126 14.79 11.14 8.79
CA TYR A 126 14.41 10.14 7.80
C TYR A 126 15.45 9.99 6.69
N GLU A 127 16.11 11.09 6.30
CA GLU A 127 17.22 11.04 5.37
C GLU A 127 18.40 10.24 5.92
N GLU A 128 18.82 10.51 7.15
CA GLU A 128 19.91 9.78 7.81
C GLU A 128 19.59 8.29 7.91
N LEU A 129 18.35 7.96 8.24
CA LEU A 129 17.89 6.58 8.36
C LEU A 129 17.90 5.82 7.01
N VAL A 130 17.39 6.44 5.95
CA VAL A 130 17.41 5.87 4.59
C VAL A 130 18.84 5.75 4.06
N GLU A 131 19.68 6.78 4.26
CA GLU A 131 21.07 6.79 3.85
C GLU A 131 21.91 5.71 4.56
N HIS A 132 21.69 5.51 5.86
CA HIS A 132 22.33 4.44 6.62
C HIS A 132 22.02 3.07 6.02
N ILE A 133 20.74 2.78 5.79
CA ILE A 133 20.30 1.49 5.23
C ILE A 133 20.85 1.32 3.81
N HIS A 134 20.70 2.31 2.96
CA HIS A 134 21.14 2.24 1.56
C HIS A 134 22.65 2.08 1.42
N THR A 135 23.43 2.76 2.29
CA THR A 135 24.88 2.69 2.27
C THR A 135 25.39 1.34 2.75
N LYS A 136 24.81 0.81 3.84
CA LYS A 136 25.25 -0.44 4.44
C LYS A 136 24.70 -1.67 3.69
N TYR A 137 23.53 -1.57 3.12
CA TYR A 137 22.80 -2.66 2.46
C TYR A 137 22.32 -2.28 1.04
N PRO A 138 23.24 -1.98 0.11
CA PRO A 138 22.88 -1.49 -1.23
C PRO A 138 22.10 -2.51 -2.09
N GLN A 139 22.03 -3.77 -1.65
CA GLN A 139 21.27 -4.85 -2.30
C GLN A 139 19.81 -4.92 -1.82
N ILE A 140 19.42 -4.14 -0.79
CA ILE A 140 18.07 -4.14 -0.23
C ILE A 140 17.28 -2.97 -0.81
N ASP A 141 16.13 -3.27 -1.39
CA ASP A 141 15.16 -2.26 -1.81
C ASP A 141 14.40 -1.72 -0.59
N ILE A 142 14.46 -0.41 -0.37
CA ILE A 142 13.70 0.27 0.69
C ILE A 142 12.33 0.64 0.13
N HIS A 143 11.31 -0.18 0.42
CA HIS A 143 9.91 0.12 0.16
C HIS A 143 9.34 0.74 1.42
N GLY A 144 9.37 2.06 1.54
CA GLY A 144 9.22 2.71 2.82
C GLY A 144 8.32 3.93 2.82
N PHE A 145 7.86 4.24 4.01
CA PHE A 145 6.95 5.31 4.39
C PHE A 145 5.57 5.21 3.72
N SER A 146 4.56 5.60 4.45
CA SER A 146 3.20 5.71 3.92
C SER A 146 2.92 7.13 3.42
N ALA A 147 1.87 7.31 2.63
CA ALA A 147 1.48 8.65 2.18
C ALA A 147 1.22 9.61 3.35
N ILE A 148 0.70 9.11 4.48
CA ILE A 148 0.51 9.95 5.68
C ILE A 148 1.82 10.35 6.33
N GLU A 149 2.84 9.47 6.35
CA GLU A 149 4.18 9.81 6.85
C GLU A 149 4.80 10.89 5.98
N ILE A 150 4.76 10.75 4.66
CA ILE A 150 5.30 11.73 3.69
C ILE A 150 4.64 13.11 3.87
N ASP A 151 3.30 13.17 3.92
CA ASP A 151 2.59 14.43 4.15
C ASP A 151 2.97 15.06 5.49
N PHE A 152 3.02 14.26 6.55
CA PHE A 152 3.34 14.78 7.88
C PHE A 152 4.79 15.29 7.97
N ILE A 153 5.76 14.56 7.41
CA ILE A 153 7.16 14.99 7.31
C ILE A 153 7.23 16.34 6.56
N ALA A 154 6.52 16.48 5.45
CA ALA A 154 6.45 17.73 4.69
C ALA A 154 5.97 18.89 5.58
N ARG A 155 4.86 18.69 6.28
CA ARG A 155 4.26 19.72 7.15
C ARG A 155 5.16 20.15 8.29
N ILE A 156 5.73 19.20 9.06
CA ILE A 156 6.55 19.55 10.22
C ILE A 156 7.95 20.06 9.84
N SER A 157 8.45 19.67 8.67
CA SER A 157 9.72 20.16 8.11
C SER A 157 9.54 21.47 7.33
N ARG A 158 8.31 21.90 7.05
CA ARG A 158 7.95 23.11 6.29
C ARG A 158 8.50 23.08 4.86
N ILE A 159 8.41 21.95 4.21
CA ILE A 159 8.79 21.72 2.81
C ILE A 159 7.63 21.06 2.07
N THR A 160 7.72 20.97 0.76
CA THR A 160 6.67 20.35 -0.08
C THR A 160 6.75 18.83 -0.04
N ILE A 161 5.63 18.15 -0.34
CA ILE A 161 5.58 16.68 -0.56
C ILE A 161 6.63 16.27 -1.59
N LYS A 162 6.74 17.01 -2.70
CA LYS A 162 7.72 16.75 -3.76
C LYS A 162 9.14 16.79 -3.22
N GLU A 163 9.48 17.81 -2.46
CA GLU A 163 10.81 17.96 -1.86
C GLU A 163 11.14 16.82 -0.89
N VAL A 164 10.18 16.38 -0.06
CA VAL A 164 10.36 15.19 0.81
C VAL A 164 10.70 13.96 -0.02
N LEU A 165 9.91 13.69 -1.06
CA LEU A 165 10.08 12.51 -1.91
C LEU A 165 11.42 12.55 -2.68
N GLU A 166 11.79 13.69 -3.25
CA GLU A 166 13.07 13.87 -3.95
C GLU A 166 14.26 13.70 -3.02
N ARG A 167 14.21 14.27 -1.81
CA ARG A 167 15.27 14.15 -0.79
C ARG A 167 15.44 12.70 -0.36
N LEU A 168 14.36 11.99 -0.02
CA LEU A 168 14.41 10.58 0.39
C LEU A 168 14.86 9.68 -0.78
N GLN A 169 14.41 9.94 -2.02
CA GLN A 169 14.84 9.20 -3.20
C GLN A 169 16.36 9.35 -3.43
N ASN A 170 16.89 10.55 -3.26
CA ASN A 170 18.32 10.83 -3.38
C ASN A 170 19.17 10.12 -2.31
N ARG A 171 18.57 9.74 -1.17
CA ARG A 171 19.22 8.94 -0.11
C ARG A 171 19.06 7.43 -0.30
N GLY A 172 18.27 6.99 -1.28
CA GLY A 172 18.12 5.56 -1.61
C GLY A 172 16.73 4.98 -1.36
N LEU A 173 15.71 5.81 -1.05
CA LEU A 173 14.34 5.33 -1.00
C LEU A 173 13.91 4.82 -2.38
N PHE A 174 13.62 3.52 -2.48
CA PHE A 174 13.31 2.87 -3.75
C PHE A 174 11.86 3.12 -4.20
N SER A 175 10.90 3.03 -3.27
CA SER A 175 9.47 3.18 -3.56
C SER A 175 8.67 3.41 -2.29
N ILE A 176 7.44 3.92 -2.42
CA ILE A 176 6.51 4.05 -1.30
C ILE A 176 5.34 3.05 -1.42
N PRO A 177 4.92 2.41 -0.30
CA PRO A 177 3.73 1.55 -0.26
C PRO A 177 2.45 2.36 -0.27
N GLY A 178 1.36 1.72 -0.69
CA GLY A 178 0.02 2.32 -0.68
C GLY A 178 -0.60 2.47 0.70
N ALA A 179 0.14 2.14 1.75
CA ALA A 179 -0.34 2.23 3.13
C ALA A 179 -0.88 3.63 3.47
N GLY A 180 -1.82 3.65 4.38
CA GLY A 180 -2.57 4.87 4.69
C GLY A 180 -3.83 5.05 3.85
N ALA A 181 -4.03 4.24 2.79
CA ALA A 181 -5.27 4.24 2.02
C ALA A 181 -6.45 3.65 2.83
N GLU A 182 -6.29 2.49 3.37
CA GLU A 182 -7.32 1.58 3.90
C GLU A 182 -8.51 1.49 2.94
N ILE A 183 -9.52 2.34 3.10
CA ILE A 183 -10.57 2.61 2.12
C ILE A 183 -10.55 4.11 1.80
N LEU A 184 -10.38 4.48 0.53
CA LEU A 184 -10.39 5.88 0.07
C LEU A 184 -11.83 6.38 -0.11
N ASN A 185 -12.57 6.41 0.99
CA ASN A 185 -13.91 6.95 1.12
C ASN A 185 -14.00 7.79 2.40
N GLU A 186 -14.60 8.98 2.32
CA GLU A 186 -14.58 9.96 3.40
C GLU A 186 -15.30 9.45 4.65
N ARG A 187 -16.50 8.88 4.49
CA ARG A 187 -17.29 8.36 5.62
C ARG A 187 -16.51 7.28 6.38
N VAL A 188 -15.89 6.33 5.66
CA VAL A 188 -15.11 5.26 6.29
C VAL A 188 -13.92 5.83 7.04
N ARG A 189 -13.19 6.78 6.43
CA ARG A 189 -12.00 7.39 7.04
C ARG A 189 -12.34 8.18 8.30
N GLU A 190 -13.43 8.95 8.30
CA GLU A 190 -13.91 9.65 9.48
C GLU A 190 -14.25 8.70 10.64
N GLN A 191 -14.81 7.53 10.33
CA GLN A 191 -15.12 6.53 11.34
C GLN A 191 -13.90 5.84 11.94
N VAL A 192 -12.96 5.41 11.08
CA VAL A 192 -11.87 4.52 11.51
C VAL A 192 -10.56 5.25 11.80
N SER A 193 -10.35 6.46 11.27
CA SER A 193 -9.11 7.23 11.44
C SER A 193 -9.29 8.73 11.14
N PRO A 194 -10.04 9.47 11.96
CA PRO A 194 -10.45 10.87 11.68
C PRO A 194 -9.28 11.87 11.61
N LYS A 195 -8.13 11.52 12.17
CA LYS A 195 -6.92 12.36 12.13
C LYS A 195 -6.01 12.09 10.91
N LYS A 196 -6.38 11.13 10.08
CA LYS A 196 -5.57 10.75 8.91
C LYS A 196 -5.73 11.77 7.78
N ILE A 197 -4.77 11.81 6.86
CA ILE A 197 -4.84 12.65 5.64
C ILE A 197 -6.09 12.35 4.83
N THR A 198 -6.55 13.33 4.04
CA THR A 198 -7.71 13.16 3.15
C THR A 198 -7.41 12.17 2.01
N ASN A 199 -8.46 11.74 1.32
CA ASN A 199 -8.31 10.90 0.12
C ASN A 199 -7.49 11.61 -0.96
N GLU A 200 -7.73 12.90 -1.14
CA GLU A 200 -7.06 13.77 -2.13
C GLU A 200 -5.58 13.90 -1.80
N THR A 201 -5.20 14.07 -0.53
CA THR A 201 -3.79 14.13 -0.11
C THR A 201 -3.08 12.79 -0.37
N TRP A 202 -3.74 11.65 -0.12
CA TRP A 202 -3.17 10.35 -0.45
C TRP A 202 -2.91 10.22 -1.97
N ILE A 203 -3.86 10.63 -2.79
CA ILE A 203 -3.73 10.65 -4.26
C ILE A 203 -2.59 11.61 -4.69
N GLU A 204 -2.51 12.80 -4.09
CA GLU A 204 -1.46 13.78 -4.38
C GLU A 204 -0.05 13.23 -4.09
N VAL A 205 0.15 12.58 -2.94
CA VAL A 205 1.45 11.98 -2.60
C VAL A 205 1.86 10.95 -3.63
N HIS A 206 0.98 10.02 -4.00
CA HIS A 206 1.30 9.01 -5.01
C HIS A 206 1.50 9.59 -6.40
N LYS A 207 0.66 10.55 -6.79
CA LYS A 207 0.83 11.27 -8.06
C LYS A 207 2.19 11.95 -8.13
N THR A 208 2.57 12.68 -7.08
CA THR A 208 3.86 13.37 -7.01
C THR A 208 5.04 12.38 -7.06
N ALA A 209 4.93 11.24 -6.36
CA ALA A 209 5.93 10.17 -6.44
C ALA A 209 6.09 9.65 -7.88
N HIS A 210 4.98 9.44 -8.58
CA HIS A 210 4.99 8.99 -9.97
C HIS A 210 5.59 10.04 -10.92
N GLU A 211 5.31 11.33 -10.71
CA GLU A 211 5.84 12.45 -11.51
C GLU A 211 7.36 12.58 -11.43
N ILE A 212 7.96 12.24 -10.27
CA ILE A 212 9.43 12.19 -10.12
C ILE A 212 10.05 10.84 -10.54
N GLY A 213 9.24 9.95 -11.15
CA GLY A 213 9.70 8.64 -11.67
C GLY A 213 9.74 7.52 -10.63
N MET A 214 9.32 7.76 -9.40
CA MET A 214 9.22 6.72 -8.36
C MET A 214 8.00 5.83 -8.62
N LYS A 215 8.18 4.51 -8.63
CA LYS A 215 7.05 3.56 -8.70
C LYS A 215 6.55 3.23 -7.30
N THR A 216 5.24 3.04 -7.16
CA THR A 216 4.60 2.78 -5.86
C THR A 216 3.70 1.55 -5.90
N THR A 217 3.07 1.21 -4.78
CA THR A 217 1.97 0.24 -4.74
C THR A 217 0.68 0.94 -4.30
N ALA A 218 -0.46 0.36 -4.62
CA ALA A 218 -1.74 0.72 -4.04
C ALA A 218 -2.20 -0.38 -3.10
N THR A 219 -2.87 -0.03 -2.00
CA THR A 219 -3.30 -1.01 -0.99
C THR A 219 -4.74 -0.75 -0.57
N MET A 220 -5.40 -1.79 -0.06
CA MET A 220 -6.71 -1.72 0.56
C MET A 220 -6.78 -2.62 1.79
N MET A 221 -7.33 -2.11 2.88
CA MET A 221 -7.73 -2.95 4.02
C MET A 221 -9.26 -2.91 4.13
N PHE A 222 -9.90 -4.07 4.03
CA PHE A 222 -11.35 -4.20 4.03
C PHE A 222 -11.86 -5.05 5.20
N GLY A 223 -13.16 -5.00 5.44
CA GLY A 223 -13.85 -5.74 6.51
C GLY A 223 -13.94 -4.94 7.80
N MET A 224 -13.98 -3.62 7.71
CA MET A 224 -14.24 -2.70 8.81
C MET A 224 -15.71 -2.24 8.80
N THR A 225 -15.98 -1.05 8.27
CA THR A 225 -17.32 -0.43 8.26
C THR A 225 -17.79 -0.05 6.85
N GLU A 226 -16.99 -0.36 5.84
CA GLU A 226 -17.27 -0.02 4.45
C GLU A 226 -18.35 -0.87 3.84
N THR A 227 -19.05 -0.32 2.84
CA THR A 227 -19.96 -1.04 1.93
C THR A 227 -19.23 -1.50 0.66
N ASP A 228 -19.89 -2.32 -0.16
CA ASP A 228 -19.32 -2.77 -1.43
C ASP A 228 -19.15 -1.63 -2.44
N GLU A 229 -20.05 -0.66 -2.42
CA GLU A 229 -19.94 0.56 -3.24
C GLU A 229 -18.71 1.40 -2.84
N GLU A 230 -18.39 1.47 -1.56
CA GLU A 230 -17.23 2.21 -1.04
C GLU A 230 -15.91 1.49 -1.37
N ILE A 231 -15.92 0.16 -1.43
CA ILE A 231 -14.80 -0.62 -1.97
C ILE A 231 -14.58 -0.29 -3.46
N ILE A 232 -15.66 -0.22 -4.23
CA ILE A 232 -15.58 0.11 -5.65
C ILE A 232 -15.13 1.57 -5.85
N GLU A 233 -15.59 2.50 -5.02
CA GLU A 233 -15.09 3.89 -5.03
C GLU A 233 -13.58 3.94 -4.79
N HIS A 234 -13.07 3.18 -3.82
CA HIS A 234 -11.63 3.06 -3.59
C HIS A 234 -10.91 2.55 -4.84
N TRP A 235 -11.38 1.47 -5.45
CA TRP A 235 -10.79 0.93 -6.68
C TRP A 235 -10.86 1.92 -7.84
N ARG A 236 -11.96 2.64 -8.00
CA ARG A 236 -12.10 3.68 -9.03
C ARG A 236 -11.04 4.77 -8.86
N ARG A 237 -10.85 5.30 -7.64
CA ARG A 237 -9.84 6.35 -7.36
C ARG A 237 -8.42 5.91 -7.72
N ILE A 238 -8.02 4.70 -7.37
CA ILE A 238 -6.67 4.20 -7.71
C ILE A 238 -6.55 3.83 -9.20
N ARG A 239 -7.61 3.32 -9.83
CA ARG A 239 -7.65 3.05 -11.27
C ARG A 239 -7.51 4.34 -12.07
N ASP A 240 -8.20 5.40 -11.68
CA ASP A 240 -8.15 6.71 -12.33
C ASP A 240 -6.75 7.33 -12.22
N LEU A 241 -6.11 7.23 -11.03
CA LEU A 241 -4.72 7.67 -10.88
C LEU A 241 -3.76 6.84 -11.73
N GLN A 242 -3.93 5.52 -11.77
CA GLN A 242 -3.11 4.64 -12.60
C GLN A 242 -3.24 4.95 -14.09
N GLU A 243 -4.43 5.33 -14.55
CA GLU A 243 -4.67 5.76 -15.93
C GLU A 243 -3.81 6.95 -16.32
N ILE A 244 -3.69 7.92 -15.41
CA ILE A 244 -2.94 9.16 -15.64
C ILE A 244 -1.42 8.94 -15.53
N THR A 245 -0.98 8.15 -14.56
CA THR A 245 0.43 8.13 -14.15
C THR A 245 1.17 6.84 -14.49
N GLN A 246 0.46 5.72 -14.61
CA GLN A 246 1.03 4.38 -14.80
C GLN A 246 2.14 4.06 -13.76
N GLY A 247 2.00 4.63 -12.55
CA GLY A 247 3.03 4.58 -11.52
C GLY A 247 2.90 3.43 -10.54
N PHE A 248 1.72 2.86 -10.36
CA PHE A 248 1.54 1.71 -9.47
C PHE A 248 2.09 0.41 -10.10
N ARG A 249 2.93 -0.29 -9.33
CA ARG A 249 3.48 -1.62 -9.69
C ARG A 249 2.51 -2.75 -9.38
N ALA A 250 1.72 -2.59 -8.32
CA ALA A 250 0.80 -3.60 -7.83
C ALA A 250 -0.32 -2.98 -7.01
N PHE A 251 -1.43 -3.70 -6.93
CA PHE A 251 -2.45 -3.52 -5.92
C PHE A 251 -2.42 -4.69 -4.95
N ILE A 252 -2.45 -4.40 -3.65
CA ILE A 252 -2.40 -5.39 -2.56
C ILE A 252 -3.58 -5.14 -1.63
N MET A 253 -4.33 -6.20 -1.29
CA MET A 253 -5.43 -6.09 -0.35
C MET A 253 -5.32 -7.13 0.77
N TRP A 254 -5.81 -6.76 1.95
CA TRP A 254 -5.90 -7.66 3.10
C TRP A 254 -7.15 -7.37 3.92
N SER A 255 -7.58 -8.35 4.70
CA SER A 255 -8.69 -8.18 5.62
C SER A 255 -8.26 -7.57 6.95
N PHE A 256 -9.11 -6.74 7.52
CA PHE A 256 -8.92 -6.18 8.85
C PHE A 256 -8.71 -7.28 9.90
N GLN A 257 -7.70 -7.08 10.75
CA GLN A 257 -7.39 -7.91 11.89
C GLN A 257 -7.83 -7.17 13.16
N SER A 258 -8.88 -7.63 13.78
CA SER A 258 -9.62 -6.88 14.82
C SER A 258 -9.01 -6.95 16.23
N SER A 259 -8.10 -7.90 16.48
CA SER A 259 -7.55 -8.12 17.81
C SER A 259 -6.85 -6.88 18.37
N ASN A 260 -7.18 -6.50 19.61
CA ASN A 260 -6.60 -5.40 20.36
C ASN A 260 -6.75 -4.01 19.66
N THR A 261 -7.86 -3.79 18.97
CA THR A 261 -8.15 -2.52 18.31
C THR A 261 -9.34 -1.80 18.94
N LYS A 262 -9.28 -0.46 19.00
CA LYS A 262 -10.42 0.34 19.46
C LYS A 262 -11.65 0.16 18.57
N LEU A 263 -11.44 -0.09 17.29
CA LEU A 263 -12.54 -0.25 16.33
C LEU A 263 -13.44 -1.43 16.70
N ILE A 264 -12.88 -2.56 17.15
CA ILE A 264 -13.69 -3.71 17.54
C ILE A 264 -14.41 -3.49 18.90
N GLU A 265 -13.83 -2.65 19.76
CA GLU A 265 -14.49 -2.26 21.02
C GLU A 265 -15.71 -1.38 20.77
N GLU A 266 -15.62 -0.45 19.81
CA GLU A 266 -16.70 0.45 19.41
C GLU A 266 -17.73 -0.26 18.50
N HIS A 267 -17.30 -1.24 17.69
CA HIS A 267 -18.07 -1.96 16.68
C HIS A 267 -17.93 -3.48 16.84
N PRO A 268 -18.47 -4.06 17.93
CA PRO A 268 -18.36 -5.50 18.20
C PRO A 268 -19.09 -6.37 17.17
N GLU A 269 -19.96 -5.80 16.34
CA GLU A 269 -20.64 -6.45 15.24
C GLU A 269 -19.72 -6.77 14.05
N ILE A 270 -18.55 -6.14 13.94
CA ILE A 270 -17.58 -6.40 12.87
C ILE A 270 -17.08 -7.84 12.96
N LYS A 271 -17.30 -8.59 11.89
CA LYS A 271 -16.92 -10.01 11.82
C LYS A 271 -15.63 -10.20 11.04
N LYS A 272 -14.85 -11.19 11.45
CA LYS A 272 -13.70 -11.65 10.66
C LYS A 272 -14.16 -12.04 9.25
N GLN A 273 -13.45 -11.56 8.26
CA GLN A 273 -13.78 -11.82 6.85
C GLN A 273 -13.50 -13.28 6.48
N SER A 274 -14.40 -13.87 5.69
CA SER A 274 -14.24 -15.23 5.21
C SER A 274 -13.25 -15.30 4.05
N ALA A 275 -12.62 -16.46 3.86
CA ALA A 275 -11.79 -16.74 2.68
C ALA A 275 -12.58 -16.57 1.36
N ASN A 276 -13.85 -16.95 1.36
CA ASN A 276 -14.74 -16.77 0.19
C ASN A 276 -14.88 -15.29 -0.17
N ARG A 277 -15.14 -14.43 0.83
CA ARG A 277 -15.23 -12.98 0.63
C ARG A 277 -13.91 -12.40 0.11
N TYR A 278 -12.79 -12.81 0.70
CA TYR A 278 -11.47 -12.38 0.26
C TYR A 278 -11.22 -12.74 -1.21
N LEU A 279 -11.43 -14.00 -1.59
CA LEU A 279 -11.21 -14.47 -2.96
C LEU A 279 -12.14 -13.78 -3.97
N ARG A 280 -13.40 -13.52 -3.58
CA ARG A 280 -14.37 -12.79 -4.39
C ARG A 280 -13.88 -11.38 -4.70
N LEU A 281 -13.51 -10.62 -3.66
CA LEU A 281 -12.98 -9.27 -3.83
C LEU A 281 -11.68 -9.26 -4.64
N LEU A 282 -10.78 -10.21 -4.41
CA LEU A 282 -9.53 -10.33 -5.15
C LEU A 282 -9.77 -10.56 -6.65
N ALA A 283 -10.72 -11.45 -6.99
CA ALA A 283 -11.08 -11.74 -8.37
C ALA A 283 -11.73 -10.52 -9.06
N VAL A 284 -12.68 -9.86 -8.37
CA VAL A 284 -13.32 -8.65 -8.92
C VAL A 284 -12.33 -7.50 -9.03
N ALA A 285 -11.42 -7.33 -8.06
CA ALA A 285 -10.34 -6.34 -8.16
C ALA A 285 -9.48 -6.58 -9.42
N ARG A 286 -9.12 -7.84 -9.75
CA ARG A 286 -8.38 -8.14 -10.99
C ARG A 286 -9.19 -7.77 -12.25
N ILE A 287 -10.50 -7.98 -12.23
CA ILE A 287 -11.38 -7.67 -13.38
C ILE A 287 -11.56 -6.14 -13.51
N TYR A 288 -11.71 -5.42 -12.39
CA TYR A 288 -11.97 -4.00 -12.38
C TYR A 288 -10.71 -3.14 -12.60
N LEU A 289 -9.58 -3.52 -11.99
CA LEU A 289 -8.30 -2.82 -12.09
C LEU A 289 -7.53 -3.30 -13.34
N ASP A 290 -8.13 -3.12 -14.51
CA ASP A 290 -7.63 -3.57 -15.81
C ASP A 290 -6.26 -3.00 -16.20
N ASN A 291 -5.93 -1.80 -15.70
CA ASN A 291 -4.68 -1.07 -15.94
C ASN A 291 -3.58 -1.34 -14.89
N PHE A 292 -3.83 -2.18 -13.88
CA PHE A 292 -2.81 -2.60 -12.94
C PHE A 292 -2.03 -3.82 -13.44
N PRO A 293 -0.68 -3.78 -13.45
CA PRO A 293 0.09 -4.93 -13.92
C PRO A 293 -0.05 -6.13 -12.98
N ASN A 294 -0.06 -5.91 -11.66
CA ASN A 294 -0.09 -6.98 -10.68
C ASN A 294 -1.18 -6.76 -9.64
N ILE A 295 -1.86 -7.85 -9.27
CA ILE A 295 -2.68 -7.95 -8.06
C ILE A 295 -1.96 -8.96 -7.16
N GLN A 296 -1.66 -8.56 -5.93
CA GLN A 296 -0.93 -9.38 -4.94
C GLN A 296 -1.83 -9.75 -3.76
N SER A 297 -1.50 -10.83 -3.09
CA SER A 297 -2.20 -11.33 -1.90
C SER A 297 -1.20 -11.97 -0.94
#